data_ebdc8fe2c3387a67fc089436dd9bd0b1
#
_entry.id   ebdc8fe2c3387a67fc089436dd9bd0b1
#
_cell.length_a   1.000
_cell.length_b   1.000
_cell.length_c   1.000
_cell.angle_alpha   90.00
_cell.angle_beta   90.00
_cell.angle_gamma   90.00
#
_symmetry.space_group_name_H-M   'P 1'
#
loop_
_entity.id
_entity.type
_entity.pdbx_description
1 polymer ?
#
loop_
_entity_poly.entity_id
_entity_poly.type
_entity_poly.pdbx_seq_one_letter_code
_entity_poly.pdbx_strand_id
1 'polypeptide(L)'
;NSAQGALTSLNLERIKNIEIPLPPLNIQKEIVSILDSFTSLIDKMKQEVEMRKKQMEYYREKLMAPQTNWKIKTLGEIGTFTRGNGLQKSDFRVKGFPCVHYGQIHTYYNTCIYKTKSFCEEDLAKKLQKASYGDLLIATTSEDVKACCKAAVWFGAGDVAYSGDSFCYSHDQDPKYMAYLFQ
;
A
#
# COMPACT_ATOMS: atom_id res chain seq x y z
N ASN A 1 -12.31 -32.87 1.82
CA ASN A 1 -13.67 -32.47 2.22
C ASN A 1 -13.75 -30.94 2.19
N SER A 2 -14.21 -30.45 1.04
CA SER A 2 -14.51 -29.04 0.79
C SER A 2 -15.82 -28.68 1.49
N ALA A 3 -15.74 -27.89 2.56
CA ALA A 3 -16.90 -27.22 3.10
C ALA A 3 -17.26 -26.05 2.17
N GLN A 4 -18.13 -26.27 1.19
CA GLN A 4 -18.85 -25.24 0.48
C GLN A 4 -19.71 -24.48 1.51
N GLY A 5 -19.42 -23.19 1.68
CA GLY A 5 -20.23 -22.28 2.49
C GLY A 5 -21.63 -22.20 1.91
N ALA A 6 -22.58 -22.88 2.52
CA ALA A 6 -23.99 -22.73 2.23
C ALA A 6 -24.39 -21.27 2.54
N LEU A 7 -24.83 -20.54 1.55
CA LEU A 7 -25.56 -19.28 1.72
C LEU A 7 -26.80 -19.56 2.59
N THR A 8 -26.73 -19.21 3.88
CA THR A 8 -27.85 -19.35 4.81
C THR A 8 -28.85 -18.25 4.46
N SER A 9 -29.87 -18.55 3.64
CA SER A 9 -30.96 -17.62 3.38
C SER A 9 -31.77 -17.44 4.67
N LEU A 10 -31.90 -16.21 5.15
CA LEU A 10 -32.80 -15.86 6.23
C LEU A 10 -34.24 -15.87 5.67
N ASN A 11 -35.08 -16.79 6.17
CA ASN A 11 -36.49 -16.76 5.83
C ASN A 11 -37.28 -15.85 6.81
N LEU A 12 -38.51 -15.47 6.43
CA LEU A 12 -39.34 -14.52 7.17
C LEU A 12 -39.59 -14.98 8.61
N GLU A 13 -39.78 -16.27 8.83
CA GLU A 13 -40.05 -16.84 10.16
C GLU A 13 -38.83 -16.67 11.10
N ARG A 14 -37.62 -16.85 10.59
CA ARG A 14 -36.42 -16.63 11.38
C ARG A 14 -36.21 -15.14 11.71
N ILE A 15 -36.56 -14.24 10.80
CA ILE A 15 -36.48 -12.79 11.05
C ILE A 15 -37.49 -12.37 12.14
N LYS A 16 -38.73 -12.88 12.08
CA LYS A 16 -39.75 -12.58 13.07
C LYS A 16 -39.40 -13.02 14.49
N ASN A 17 -38.61 -14.07 14.64
CA ASN A 17 -38.20 -14.63 15.93
C ASN A 17 -36.87 -14.07 16.46
N ILE A 18 -36.32 -13.03 15.87
CA ILE A 18 -35.13 -12.35 16.40
C ILE A 18 -35.55 -11.51 17.61
N GLU A 19 -35.02 -11.84 18.77
CA GLU A 19 -35.18 -11.02 19.96
C GLU A 19 -34.26 -9.79 19.92
N ILE A 20 -34.83 -8.62 20.14
CA ILE A 20 -34.11 -7.36 20.18
C ILE A 20 -34.34 -6.63 21.50
N PRO A 21 -33.30 -5.96 22.08
CA PRO A 21 -33.52 -5.08 23.22
C PRO A 21 -34.35 -3.85 22.78
N LEU A 22 -35.45 -3.57 23.49
CA LEU A 22 -36.35 -2.46 23.16
C LEU A 22 -36.40 -1.46 24.32
N PRO A 23 -35.49 -0.49 24.41
CA PRO A 23 -35.54 0.55 25.44
C PRO A 23 -36.74 1.50 25.23
N PRO A 24 -37.11 2.32 26.22
CA PRO A 24 -38.11 3.36 26.06
C PRO A 24 -37.79 4.32 24.90
N LEU A 25 -38.81 4.90 24.26
CA LEU A 25 -38.65 5.73 23.06
C LEU A 25 -37.73 6.94 23.23
N ASN A 26 -37.68 7.56 24.41
CA ASN A 26 -36.74 8.64 24.71
C ASN A 26 -35.29 8.16 24.66
N ILE A 27 -34.98 7.00 25.18
CA ILE A 27 -33.64 6.40 25.12
C ILE A 27 -33.28 5.97 23.68
N GLN A 28 -34.26 5.44 22.92
CA GLN A 28 -34.04 5.15 21.49
C GLN A 28 -33.64 6.40 20.71
N LYS A 29 -34.34 7.54 20.94
CA LYS A 29 -34.02 8.83 20.30
C LYS A 29 -32.61 9.33 20.67
N GLU A 30 -32.21 9.18 21.93
CA GLU A 30 -30.88 9.55 22.39
C GLU A 30 -29.80 8.71 21.73
N ILE A 31 -29.98 7.38 21.68
CA ILE A 31 -29.09 6.47 20.96
C ILE A 31 -28.95 6.86 19.48
N VAL A 32 -30.08 7.10 18.80
CA VAL A 32 -30.08 7.53 17.39
C VAL A 32 -29.32 8.84 17.22
N SER A 33 -29.56 9.86 18.04
CA SER A 33 -28.87 11.14 17.97
C SER A 33 -27.34 10.99 18.11
N ILE A 34 -26.88 10.16 19.03
CA ILE A 34 -25.45 9.89 19.23
C ILE A 34 -24.87 9.19 17.99
N LEU A 35 -25.49 8.13 17.50
CA LEU A 35 -25.01 7.37 16.35
C LEU A 35 -25.02 8.19 15.05
N ASP A 36 -26.04 9.02 14.84
CA ASP A 36 -26.12 9.96 13.70
C ASP A 36 -25.01 11.00 13.73
N SER A 37 -24.65 11.48 14.93
CA SER A 37 -23.52 12.40 15.08
C SER A 37 -22.20 11.77 14.65
N PHE A 38 -21.94 10.52 15.03
CA PHE A 38 -20.77 9.77 14.58
C PHE A 38 -20.79 9.49 13.08
N THR A 39 -21.94 9.11 12.53
CA THR A 39 -22.10 8.88 11.08
C THR A 39 -21.78 10.15 10.29
N SER A 40 -22.34 11.30 10.73
CA SER A 40 -22.04 12.61 10.13
C SER A 40 -20.56 12.97 10.19
N LEU A 41 -19.90 12.70 11.33
CA LEU A 41 -18.46 12.94 11.48
C LEU A 41 -17.62 12.06 10.54
N ILE A 42 -17.94 10.78 10.44
CA ILE A 42 -17.27 9.85 9.52
C ILE A 42 -17.38 10.34 8.07
N ASP A 43 -18.56 10.81 7.65
CA ASP A 43 -18.76 11.26 6.28
C ASP A 43 -17.99 12.57 5.99
N LYS A 44 -17.93 13.50 6.96
CA LYS A 44 -17.07 14.69 6.84
C LYS A 44 -15.59 14.33 6.72
N MET A 45 -15.12 13.38 7.53
CA MET A 45 -13.72 12.91 7.46
C MET A 45 -13.41 12.26 6.10
N LYS A 46 -14.32 11.47 5.54
CA LYS A 46 -14.16 10.89 4.20
C LYS A 46 -14.05 11.99 3.14
N GLN A 47 -14.92 12.98 3.18
CA GLN A 47 -14.87 14.12 2.26
C GLN A 47 -13.56 14.89 2.37
N GLU A 48 -13.07 15.14 3.59
CA GLU A 48 -11.78 15.81 3.78
C GLU A 48 -10.63 14.99 3.19
N VAL A 49 -10.59 13.68 3.41
CA VAL A 49 -9.58 12.80 2.81
C VAL A 49 -9.57 12.92 1.29
N GLU A 50 -10.74 12.90 0.64
CA GLU A 50 -10.83 13.04 -0.81
C GLU A 50 -10.37 14.43 -1.31
N MET A 51 -10.70 15.49 -0.59
CA MET A 51 -10.21 16.84 -0.90
C MET A 51 -8.67 16.93 -0.77
N ARG A 52 -8.09 16.32 0.28
CA ARG A 52 -6.64 16.29 0.48
C ARG A 52 -5.92 15.50 -0.61
N LYS A 53 -6.49 14.39 -1.07
CA LYS A 53 -5.93 13.63 -2.21
C LYS A 53 -5.88 14.49 -3.47
N LYS A 54 -6.97 15.17 -3.83
CA LYS A 54 -7.01 16.08 -4.98
C LYS A 54 -6.02 17.23 -4.85
N GLN A 55 -5.90 17.80 -3.64
CA GLN A 55 -4.90 18.83 -3.35
C GLN A 55 -3.47 18.33 -3.55
N MET A 56 -3.18 17.10 -3.07
CA MET A 56 -1.87 16.48 -3.24
C MET A 56 -1.55 16.25 -4.72
N GLU A 57 -2.49 15.71 -5.51
CA GLU A 57 -2.34 15.52 -6.96
C GLU A 57 -2.04 16.83 -7.67
N TYR A 58 -2.83 17.87 -7.40
CA TYR A 58 -2.61 19.21 -7.98
C TYR A 58 -1.21 19.77 -7.68
N TYR A 59 -0.78 19.70 -6.41
CA TYR A 59 0.55 20.20 -6.06
C TYR A 59 1.67 19.33 -6.63
N ARG A 60 1.49 18.00 -6.69
CA ARG A 60 2.45 17.11 -7.32
C ARG A 60 2.67 17.49 -8.78
N GLU A 61 1.60 17.59 -9.57
CA GLU A 61 1.69 18.00 -10.97
C GLU A 61 2.35 19.35 -11.13
N LYS A 62 1.94 20.34 -10.35
CA LYS A 62 2.47 21.70 -10.40
C LYS A 62 3.96 21.78 -10.03
N LEU A 63 4.38 21.09 -8.98
CA LEU A 63 5.75 21.17 -8.46
C LEU A 63 6.73 20.29 -9.24
N MET A 64 6.24 19.23 -9.89
CA MET A 64 7.07 18.33 -10.71
C MET A 64 7.07 18.69 -12.20
N ALA A 65 6.28 19.67 -12.62
CA ALA A 65 6.31 20.17 -13.98
C ALA A 65 7.70 20.75 -14.30
N PRO A 66 8.34 20.34 -15.41
CA PRO A 66 9.66 20.81 -15.78
C PRO A 66 9.73 22.33 -15.89
N GLN A 67 10.75 22.94 -15.26
CA GLN A 67 11.03 24.36 -15.37
C GLN A 67 12.08 24.60 -16.49
N THR A 68 12.09 25.78 -17.08
CA THR A 68 12.96 26.13 -18.20
C THR A 68 14.47 25.98 -17.92
N ASN A 69 14.85 26.03 -16.65
CA ASN A 69 16.24 25.91 -16.20
C ASN A 69 16.60 24.50 -15.70
N TRP A 70 15.68 23.55 -15.74
CA TRP A 70 15.95 22.18 -15.29
C TRP A 70 16.61 21.36 -16.41
N LYS A 71 17.59 20.57 -16.03
CA LYS A 71 18.22 19.61 -16.95
C LYS A 71 17.33 18.38 -17.05
N ILE A 72 16.97 18.00 -18.25
CA ILE A 72 16.26 16.75 -18.54
C ILE A 72 17.31 15.65 -18.69
N LYS A 73 17.15 14.54 -17.96
CA LYS A 73 17.99 13.35 -18.04
C LYS A 73 17.11 12.11 -18.05
N THR A 74 17.60 11.03 -18.62
CA THR A 74 16.96 9.73 -18.54
C THR A 74 17.25 9.05 -17.20
N LEU A 75 16.38 8.13 -16.76
CA LEU A 75 16.62 7.35 -15.55
C LEU A 75 17.91 6.53 -15.64
N GLY A 76 18.27 6.04 -16.85
CA GLY A 76 19.51 5.29 -17.06
C GLY A 76 20.79 6.13 -16.95
N GLU A 77 20.71 7.48 -17.09
CA GLU A 77 21.83 8.38 -16.90
C GLU A 77 22.10 8.72 -15.42
N ILE A 78 21.09 8.59 -14.56
CA ILE A 78 21.15 9.00 -13.16
C ILE A 78 21.06 7.85 -12.17
N GLY A 79 20.97 6.59 -12.65
CA GLY A 79 20.89 5.42 -11.79
C GLY A 79 20.92 4.11 -12.56
N THR A 80 20.83 3.03 -11.81
CA THR A 80 20.87 1.65 -12.32
C THR A 80 19.69 0.83 -11.84
N PHE A 81 19.17 -0.01 -12.74
CA PHE A 81 18.07 -0.92 -12.45
C PHE A 81 18.59 -2.34 -12.24
N THR A 82 18.18 -2.98 -11.16
CA THR A 82 18.45 -4.39 -10.89
C THR A 82 17.14 -5.13 -10.72
N ARG A 83 16.89 -6.16 -11.55
CA ARG A 83 15.68 -6.98 -11.43
C ARG A 83 15.80 -7.90 -10.23
N GLY A 84 14.72 -8.04 -9.45
CA GLY A 84 14.61 -8.99 -8.36
C GLY A 84 14.55 -10.44 -8.87
N ASN A 85 14.59 -11.37 -7.94
CA ASN A 85 14.55 -12.81 -8.25
C ASN A 85 13.88 -13.59 -7.11
N GLY A 86 13.40 -14.79 -7.44
CA GLY A 86 13.13 -15.93 -6.59
C GLY A 86 12.14 -15.82 -5.43
N LEU A 87 11.88 -14.64 -4.86
CA LEU A 87 11.00 -14.48 -3.69
C LEU A 87 9.53 -14.68 -4.07
N GLN A 88 8.86 -15.62 -3.41
CA GLN A 88 7.44 -15.92 -3.57
C GLN A 88 6.67 -15.67 -2.27
N LYS A 89 5.33 -15.57 -2.36
CA LYS A 89 4.46 -15.40 -1.17
C LYS A 89 4.55 -16.56 -0.18
N SER A 90 4.83 -17.79 -0.66
CA SER A 90 5.06 -18.98 0.15
C SER A 90 6.29 -18.90 1.06
N ASP A 91 7.25 -18.04 0.71
CA ASP A 91 8.50 -17.86 1.44
C ASP A 91 8.37 -16.91 2.64
N PHE A 92 7.19 -16.29 2.81
CA PHE A 92 6.99 -15.33 3.89
C PHE A 92 7.04 -15.99 5.26
N ARG A 93 7.76 -15.33 6.17
CA ARG A 93 7.91 -15.69 7.57
C ARG A 93 7.55 -14.50 8.47
N VAL A 94 7.29 -14.78 9.73
CA VAL A 94 7.02 -13.75 10.75
C VAL A 94 8.33 -13.08 11.22
N LYS A 95 9.45 -13.79 11.14
CA LYS A 95 10.80 -13.32 11.53
C LYS A 95 11.83 -13.82 10.51
N GLY A 96 12.97 -13.16 10.42
CA GLY A 96 14.07 -13.50 9.52
C GLY A 96 14.61 -12.28 8.82
N PHE A 97 15.13 -12.45 7.60
CA PHE A 97 15.63 -11.35 6.78
C PHE A 97 14.46 -10.54 6.19
N PRO A 98 14.48 -9.20 6.28
CA PRO A 98 13.40 -8.36 5.77
C PRO A 98 13.22 -8.52 4.25
N CYS A 99 11.97 -8.65 3.80
CA CYS A 99 11.68 -8.79 2.39
C CYS A 99 10.42 -8.04 1.96
N VAL A 100 10.41 -7.62 0.68
CA VAL A 100 9.31 -6.89 0.03
C VAL A 100 8.89 -7.63 -1.24
N HIS A 101 7.61 -7.93 -1.36
CA HIS A 101 7.02 -8.50 -2.56
C HIS A 101 6.28 -7.42 -3.36
N TYR A 102 6.30 -7.47 -4.69
CA TYR A 102 5.65 -6.46 -5.55
C TYR A 102 4.19 -6.18 -5.17
N GLY A 103 3.43 -7.21 -4.84
CA GLY A 103 2.04 -7.05 -4.41
C GLY A 103 1.88 -6.23 -3.12
N GLN A 104 2.89 -6.18 -2.24
CA GLN A 104 2.87 -5.33 -1.06
C GLN A 104 3.16 -3.86 -1.40
N ILE A 105 3.92 -3.58 -2.46
CA ILE A 105 4.13 -2.23 -2.98
C ILE A 105 2.79 -1.65 -3.46
N HIS A 106 1.94 -2.47 -4.10
CA HIS A 106 0.63 -2.03 -4.57
C HIS A 106 -0.38 -1.83 -3.45
N THR A 107 -0.42 -2.75 -2.48
CA THR A 107 -1.56 -2.87 -1.56
C THR A 107 -1.29 -2.40 -0.14
N TYR A 108 -0.04 -2.35 0.28
CA TYR A 108 0.30 -2.11 1.69
C TYR A 108 1.21 -0.91 1.90
N TYR A 109 2.27 -0.76 1.07
CA TYR A 109 3.21 0.34 1.23
C TYR A 109 2.74 1.60 0.49
N ASN A 110 3.05 2.73 1.12
CA ASN A 110 2.96 4.04 0.48
C ASN A 110 4.31 4.39 -0.18
N THR A 111 4.60 5.67 -0.32
CA THR A 111 5.84 6.18 -0.94
C THR A 111 7.13 5.72 -0.23
N CYS A 112 7.09 5.42 1.09
CA CYS A 112 8.26 5.06 1.88
C CYS A 112 8.02 3.77 2.69
N ILE A 113 9.06 2.93 2.78
CA ILE A 113 9.09 1.69 3.56
C ILE A 113 10.15 1.83 4.65
N TYR A 114 9.73 1.93 5.90
CA TYR A 114 10.62 2.00 7.06
C TYR A 114 10.81 0.64 7.74
N LYS A 115 9.81 -0.23 7.60
CA LYS A 115 9.80 -1.61 8.15
C LYS A 115 9.05 -2.52 7.20
N THR A 116 9.53 -3.74 7.06
CA THR A 116 8.84 -4.73 6.23
C THR A 116 7.69 -5.40 6.98
N LYS A 117 6.63 -5.72 6.25
CA LYS A 117 5.53 -6.54 6.72
C LYS A 117 5.90 -8.03 6.77
N SER A 118 6.83 -8.44 5.92
CA SER A 118 7.21 -9.84 5.72
C SER A 118 8.71 -10.02 5.83
N PHE A 119 9.11 -11.23 6.18
CA PHE A 119 10.48 -11.67 6.28
C PHE A 119 10.63 -12.97 5.48
N CYS A 120 11.85 -13.36 5.15
CA CYS A 120 12.17 -14.67 4.57
C CYS A 120 13.32 -15.32 5.36
N GLU A 121 13.59 -16.59 5.05
CA GLU A 121 14.70 -17.30 5.66
C GLU A 121 16.04 -16.72 5.22
N GLU A 122 17.03 -16.69 6.12
CA GLU A 122 18.37 -16.13 5.88
C GLU A 122 19.08 -16.82 4.69
N ASP A 123 18.93 -18.12 4.55
CA ASP A 123 19.56 -18.88 3.45
C ASP A 123 18.93 -18.57 2.08
N LEU A 124 17.63 -18.29 2.06
CA LEU A 124 16.98 -17.77 0.86
C LEU A 124 17.46 -16.34 0.57
N ALA A 125 17.50 -15.48 1.58
CA ALA A 125 17.94 -14.08 1.45
C ALA A 125 19.36 -13.95 0.86
N LYS A 126 20.27 -14.89 1.12
CA LYS A 126 21.62 -14.91 0.53
C LYS A 126 21.59 -15.03 -1.00
N LYS A 127 20.53 -15.64 -1.56
CA LYS A 127 20.35 -15.87 -3.01
C LYS A 127 19.51 -14.79 -3.69
N LEU A 128 18.83 -13.95 -2.92
CA LEU A 128 17.96 -12.91 -3.44
C LEU A 128 18.74 -11.61 -3.69
N GLN A 129 18.26 -10.83 -4.67
CA GLN A 129 18.68 -9.45 -4.85
C GLN A 129 18.24 -8.61 -3.66
N LYS A 130 19.04 -7.60 -3.32
CA LYS A 130 18.84 -6.72 -2.17
C LYS A 130 18.87 -5.27 -2.59
N ALA A 131 18.02 -4.50 -1.95
CA ALA A 131 18.00 -3.05 -2.05
C ALA A 131 18.54 -2.46 -0.74
N SER A 132 19.31 -1.39 -0.88
CA SER A 132 19.93 -0.66 0.24
C SER A 132 19.12 0.60 0.58
N TYR A 133 19.47 1.23 1.69
CA TYR A 133 18.83 2.48 2.13
C TYR A 133 18.86 3.55 1.03
N GLY A 134 17.68 4.09 0.69
CA GLY A 134 17.51 5.12 -0.35
C GLY A 134 17.14 4.55 -1.73
N ASP A 135 17.28 3.26 -1.95
CA ASP A 135 16.87 2.63 -3.22
C ASP A 135 15.35 2.61 -3.38
N LEU A 136 14.87 2.74 -4.63
CA LEU A 136 13.46 2.55 -4.96
C LEU A 136 13.17 1.11 -5.34
N LEU A 137 12.11 0.55 -4.76
CA LEU A 137 11.51 -0.70 -5.18
C LEU A 137 10.31 -0.40 -6.07
N ILE A 138 10.38 -0.78 -7.34
CA ILE A 138 9.39 -0.49 -8.38
C ILE A 138 8.69 -1.79 -8.77
N ALA A 139 7.37 -1.86 -8.59
CA ALA A 139 6.57 -3.01 -9.02
C ALA A 139 6.30 -2.94 -10.52
N THR A 140 6.64 -4.01 -11.25
CA THR A 140 6.54 -4.06 -12.72
C THR A 140 5.29 -4.76 -13.23
N THR A 141 4.59 -5.47 -12.35
CA THR A 141 3.39 -6.24 -12.69
C THR A 141 2.21 -5.71 -11.88
N SER A 142 1.15 -5.28 -12.55
CA SER A 142 -0.11 -4.85 -11.96
C SER A 142 -1.29 -5.31 -12.81
N GLU A 143 -2.40 -5.65 -12.18
CA GLU A 143 -3.70 -5.88 -12.85
C GLU A 143 -4.34 -4.55 -13.28
N ASP A 144 -3.96 -3.43 -12.66
CA ASP A 144 -4.40 -2.08 -13.02
C ASP A 144 -3.27 -1.32 -13.72
N VAL A 145 -3.56 -0.83 -14.93
CA VAL A 145 -2.62 -0.04 -15.74
C VAL A 145 -2.14 1.22 -15.00
N LYS A 146 -3.01 1.86 -14.22
CA LYS A 146 -2.65 3.05 -13.42
C LYS A 146 -1.71 2.76 -12.25
N ALA A 147 -1.70 1.52 -11.77
CA ALA A 147 -0.83 1.09 -10.69
C ALA A 147 0.49 0.49 -11.20
N CYS A 148 0.67 0.34 -12.51
CA CYS A 148 1.92 -0.13 -13.09
C CYS A 148 3.04 0.88 -12.79
N CYS A 149 4.23 0.37 -12.44
CA CYS A 149 5.39 1.17 -12.04
C CYS A 149 5.27 1.90 -10.70
N LYS A 150 4.30 1.56 -9.85
CA LYS A 150 4.26 2.11 -8.50
C LYS A 150 5.56 1.80 -7.76
N ALA A 151 6.16 2.82 -7.15
CA ALA A 151 7.43 2.71 -6.46
C ALA A 151 7.31 3.08 -4.98
N ALA A 152 8.19 2.49 -4.17
CA ALA A 152 8.37 2.86 -2.78
C ALA A 152 9.85 2.83 -2.41
N VAL A 153 10.30 3.82 -1.66
CA VAL A 153 11.69 3.96 -1.22
C VAL A 153 11.93 3.13 0.04
N TRP A 154 13.07 2.44 0.10
CA TRP A 154 13.52 1.73 1.28
C TRP A 154 14.29 2.65 2.24
N PHE A 155 13.77 2.84 3.46
CA PHE A 155 14.40 3.60 4.54
C PHE A 155 14.56 2.78 5.83
N GLY A 156 14.47 1.46 5.73
CA GLY A 156 14.70 0.58 6.87
C GLY A 156 16.18 0.41 7.22
N ALA A 157 16.44 -0.21 8.34
CA ALA A 157 17.78 -0.54 8.77
C ALA A 157 18.34 -1.74 7.97
N GLY A 158 19.51 -1.54 7.36
CA GLY A 158 20.16 -2.57 6.53
C GLY A 158 19.49 -2.81 5.20
N ASP A 159 19.85 -3.90 4.55
CA ASP A 159 19.33 -4.26 3.23
C ASP A 159 17.99 -4.98 3.32
N VAL A 160 17.22 -4.96 2.23
CA VAL A 160 15.95 -5.66 2.08
C VAL A 160 15.94 -6.50 0.81
N ALA A 161 15.49 -7.76 0.89
CA ALA A 161 15.30 -8.60 -0.27
C ALA A 161 13.99 -8.25 -0.99
N TYR A 162 13.93 -8.43 -2.33
CA TYR A 162 12.73 -8.12 -3.09
C TYR A 162 12.42 -9.15 -4.17
N SER A 163 11.16 -9.19 -4.62
CA SER A 163 10.62 -10.20 -5.54
C SER A 163 11.00 -9.97 -7.00
N GLY A 164 10.93 -11.03 -7.83
CA GLY A 164 11.28 -11.02 -9.24
C GLY A 164 10.42 -10.10 -10.13
N ASP A 165 9.19 -9.77 -9.70
CA ASP A 165 8.31 -8.83 -10.39
C ASP A 165 8.48 -7.40 -9.86
N SER A 166 9.71 -7.08 -9.44
CA SER A 166 10.12 -5.76 -9.00
C SER A 166 11.50 -5.43 -9.56
N PHE A 167 11.76 -4.15 -9.78
CA PHE A 167 13.08 -3.61 -9.95
C PHE A 167 13.51 -2.82 -8.72
N CYS A 168 14.76 -2.92 -8.35
CA CYS A 168 15.46 -1.97 -7.51
C CYS A 168 16.08 -0.91 -8.40
N TYR A 169 15.88 0.35 -8.10
CA TYR A 169 16.50 1.47 -8.78
C TYR A 169 17.39 2.23 -7.80
N SER A 170 18.70 2.10 -8.00
CA SER A 170 19.74 2.77 -7.20
C SER A 170 20.20 4.03 -7.91
N HIS A 171 20.24 5.16 -7.20
CA HIS A 171 20.54 6.48 -7.76
C HIS A 171 21.13 7.42 -6.69
N ASP A 172 21.66 8.56 -7.12
CA ASP A 172 22.26 9.60 -6.26
C ASP A 172 21.36 10.82 -5.98
N GLN A 173 20.09 10.75 -6.45
CA GLN A 173 19.11 11.83 -6.28
C GLN A 173 18.37 11.70 -4.93
N ASP A 174 17.59 12.73 -4.54
CA ASP A 174 16.71 12.61 -3.35
C ASP A 174 15.73 11.45 -3.52
N PRO A 175 15.76 10.45 -2.63
CA PRO A 175 14.97 9.24 -2.79
C PRO A 175 13.45 9.49 -2.72
N LYS A 176 12.99 10.44 -1.90
CA LYS A 176 11.57 10.78 -1.82
C LYS A 176 11.10 11.51 -3.07
N TYR A 177 11.91 12.43 -3.60
CA TYR A 177 11.60 13.09 -4.85
C TYR A 177 11.41 12.06 -5.97
N MET A 178 12.37 11.13 -6.10
CA MET A 178 12.26 10.05 -7.08
C MET A 178 11.01 9.19 -6.87
N ALA A 179 10.68 8.81 -5.63
CA ALA A 179 9.46 8.05 -5.35
C ALA A 179 8.18 8.79 -5.75
N TYR A 180 8.12 10.11 -5.58
CA TYR A 180 6.98 10.91 -6.01
C TYR A 180 6.84 11.03 -7.54
N LEU A 181 7.93 10.90 -8.30
CA LEU A 181 7.86 10.83 -9.77
C LEU A 181 7.15 9.57 -10.29
N PHE A 182 7.17 8.49 -9.50
CA PHE A 182 6.56 7.19 -9.83
C PHE A 182 5.15 6.97 -9.21
N GLN A 183 4.50 8.00 -8.66
CA GLN A 183 3.16 7.87 -8.03
C GLN A 183 1.98 8.17 -8.98
#